data_5dd0492e9cc087b5a6453b563d218084
#
_entry.id   5dd0492e9cc087b5a6453b563d218084
#
_cell.length_a   1.000
_cell.length_b   1.000
_cell.length_c   1.000
_cell.angle_alpha   90.00
_cell.angle_beta   90.00
_cell.angle_gamma   90.00
#
_symmetry.space_group_name_H-M   'P 1'
#
loop_
_entity.id
_entity.type
_entity.pdbx_description
1 polymer ?
#
loop_
_entity_poly.entity_id
_entity_poly.type
_entity_poly.pdbx_seq_one_letter_code
_entity_poly.pdbx_strand_id
1 'polypeptide(L)'
;STKAQETIWKRTLERVGEVNAENICRMDIEQLQSLGISFRKAEYIADFAKKVSDGSFDLENIRNLSDEDAIRSLSSLKGIGVWTAEMLLLFCLQRPNVFSYDDLAIRRGLRMVYHHRKIDRELFEKYRRRFTPYCSVASLYFWAVSGGAIPGMRDYAPAKGKRKY
;
A
#
# COMPACT_ATOMS: atom_id res chain seq x y z
N SER A 1 13.28 -3.71 -1.79
CA SER A 1 14.10 -2.71 -1.04
C SER A 1 13.90 -1.34 -1.64
N THR A 2 14.09 -0.28 -0.87
CA THR A 2 13.99 1.13 -1.31
C THR A 2 14.85 1.41 -2.54
N LYS A 3 16.09 0.91 -2.53
CA LYS A 3 17.01 1.05 -3.68
C LYS A 3 16.48 0.42 -4.96
N ALA A 4 15.77 -0.72 -4.88
CA ALA A 4 15.16 -1.32 -6.05
C ALA A 4 13.97 -0.49 -6.58
N GLN A 5 13.17 0.07 -5.69
CA GLN A 5 12.07 0.96 -6.08
C GLN A 5 12.59 2.22 -6.78
N GLU A 6 13.61 2.87 -6.22
CA GLU A 6 14.25 4.06 -6.82
C GLU A 6 14.80 3.74 -8.23
N THR A 7 15.45 2.58 -8.38
CA THR A 7 16.00 2.15 -9.67
C THR A 7 14.90 1.92 -10.71
N ILE A 8 13.82 1.23 -10.33
CA ILE A 8 12.68 0.98 -11.23
C ILE A 8 12.01 2.29 -11.59
N TRP A 9 11.76 3.17 -10.62
CA TRP A 9 11.12 4.45 -10.85
C TRP A 9 11.93 5.34 -11.80
N LYS A 10 13.25 5.43 -11.59
CA LYS A 10 14.16 6.16 -12.49
C LYS A 10 14.08 5.65 -13.93
N ARG A 11 14.16 4.32 -14.13
CA ARG A 11 14.01 3.71 -15.46
C ARG A 11 12.65 3.98 -16.09
N THR A 12 11.59 4.00 -15.26
CA THR A 12 10.24 4.33 -15.74
C THR A 12 10.21 5.76 -16.28
N LEU A 13 10.72 6.74 -15.53
CA LEU A 13 10.75 8.14 -15.97
C LEU A 13 11.63 8.33 -17.21
N GLU A 14 12.76 7.64 -17.32
CA GLU A 14 13.66 7.71 -18.47
C GLU A 14 13.04 7.15 -19.77
N ARG A 15 12.18 6.12 -19.66
CA ARG A 15 11.60 5.44 -20.83
C ARG A 15 10.20 5.89 -21.18
N VAL A 16 9.38 6.21 -20.19
CA VAL A 16 7.98 6.62 -20.37
C VAL A 16 7.87 8.14 -20.47
N GLY A 17 8.79 8.87 -19.84
CA GLY A 17 8.67 10.31 -19.66
C GLY A 17 7.60 10.63 -18.61
N GLU A 18 6.54 11.28 -19.01
CA GLU A 18 5.38 11.50 -18.15
C GLU A 18 4.61 10.19 -17.93
N VAL A 19 4.47 9.78 -16.66
CA VAL A 19 3.78 8.54 -16.31
C VAL A 19 2.27 8.80 -16.25
N ASN A 20 1.59 8.54 -17.35
CA ASN A 20 0.14 8.60 -17.48
C ASN A 20 -0.38 7.38 -18.24
N ALA A 21 -1.70 7.20 -18.28
CA ALA A 21 -2.33 6.03 -18.89
C ALA A 21 -2.00 5.93 -20.40
N GLU A 22 -2.01 7.05 -21.10
CA GLU A 22 -1.75 7.09 -22.53
C GLU A 22 -0.32 6.64 -22.89
N ASN A 23 0.69 7.16 -22.19
CA ASN A 23 2.09 6.81 -22.41
C ASN A 23 2.37 5.34 -22.03
N ILE A 24 1.76 4.83 -20.96
CA ILE A 24 1.85 3.42 -20.58
C ILE A 24 1.21 2.52 -21.64
N CYS A 25 0.06 2.90 -22.21
CA CYS A 25 -0.60 2.13 -23.26
C CYS A 25 0.21 2.02 -24.57
N ARG A 26 1.20 2.90 -24.78
CA ARG A 26 2.12 2.82 -25.95
C ARG A 26 3.22 1.79 -25.77
N MET A 27 3.40 1.25 -24.56
CA MET A 27 4.41 0.25 -24.26
C MET A 27 3.82 -1.16 -24.35
N ASP A 28 4.58 -2.08 -24.91
CA ASP A 28 4.26 -3.50 -24.83
C ASP A 28 4.66 -4.10 -23.46
N ILE A 29 4.24 -5.35 -23.21
CA ILE A 29 4.46 -6.03 -21.92
C ILE A 29 5.97 -6.25 -21.66
N GLU A 30 6.75 -6.57 -22.68
CA GLU A 30 8.19 -6.78 -22.62
C GLU A 30 8.92 -5.49 -22.25
N GLN A 31 8.51 -4.38 -22.84
CA GLN A 31 9.04 -3.05 -22.52
C GLN A 31 8.74 -2.68 -21.06
N LEU A 32 7.51 -2.89 -20.59
CA LEU A 32 7.14 -2.67 -19.18
C LEU A 32 7.94 -3.58 -18.23
N GLN A 33 8.07 -4.87 -18.60
CA GLN A 33 8.86 -5.83 -17.80
C GLN A 33 10.32 -5.41 -17.70
N SER A 34 10.90 -4.89 -18.78
CA SER A 34 12.30 -4.45 -18.84
C SER A 34 12.64 -3.27 -17.91
N LEU A 35 11.63 -2.60 -17.35
CA LEU A 35 11.81 -1.60 -16.30
C LEU A 35 12.32 -2.22 -14.97
N GLY A 36 12.17 -3.54 -14.82
CA GLY A 36 12.61 -4.32 -13.64
C GLY A 36 11.47 -4.84 -12.79
N ILE A 37 10.27 -4.97 -13.36
CA ILE A 37 9.10 -5.57 -12.72
C ILE A 37 8.85 -6.98 -13.29
N SER A 38 8.04 -7.80 -12.62
CA SER A 38 7.65 -9.12 -13.15
C SER A 38 6.64 -8.98 -14.30
N PHE A 39 6.59 -9.95 -15.23
CA PHE A 39 5.60 -10.00 -16.30
C PHE A 39 4.18 -9.81 -15.80
N ARG A 40 3.81 -10.50 -14.73
CA ARG A 40 2.49 -10.36 -14.10
C ARG A 40 2.19 -8.93 -13.66
N LYS A 41 3.17 -8.19 -13.12
CA LYS A 41 2.98 -6.77 -12.77
C LYS A 41 2.89 -5.90 -14.01
N ALA A 42 3.66 -6.19 -15.05
CA ALA A 42 3.57 -5.49 -16.33
C ALA A 42 2.16 -5.64 -16.94
N GLU A 43 1.60 -6.86 -16.95
CA GLU A 43 0.22 -7.12 -17.37
C GLU A 43 -0.82 -6.33 -16.58
N TYR A 44 -0.67 -6.26 -15.25
CA TYR A 44 -1.59 -5.50 -14.39
C TYR A 44 -1.51 -4.00 -14.65
N ILE A 45 -0.31 -3.47 -14.88
CA ILE A 45 -0.10 -2.06 -15.20
C ILE A 45 -0.70 -1.73 -16.56
N ALA A 46 -0.49 -2.58 -17.57
CA ALA A 46 -1.07 -2.41 -18.90
C ALA A 46 -2.61 -2.49 -18.88
N ASP A 47 -3.19 -3.48 -18.17
CA ASP A 47 -4.65 -3.61 -18.02
C ASP A 47 -5.26 -2.37 -17.34
N PHE A 48 -4.61 -1.87 -16.30
CA PHE A 48 -5.05 -0.66 -15.60
C PHE A 48 -4.96 0.58 -16.50
N ALA A 49 -3.82 0.80 -17.14
CA ALA A 49 -3.64 1.93 -18.04
C ALA A 49 -4.68 1.93 -19.18
N LYS A 50 -4.97 0.76 -19.78
CA LYS A 50 -6.00 0.60 -20.77
C LYS A 50 -7.38 1.01 -20.25
N LYS A 51 -7.77 0.53 -19.06
CA LYS A 51 -9.06 0.84 -18.45
C LYS A 51 -9.25 2.33 -18.13
N VAL A 52 -8.18 3.01 -17.74
CA VAL A 52 -8.20 4.45 -17.55
C VAL A 52 -8.30 5.18 -18.90
N SER A 53 -7.54 4.73 -19.89
CA SER A 53 -7.49 5.35 -21.23
C SER A 53 -8.80 5.21 -22.00
N ASP A 54 -9.48 4.06 -21.88
CA ASP A 54 -10.76 3.80 -22.58
C ASP A 54 -11.99 4.24 -21.77
N GLY A 55 -11.78 4.80 -20.56
CA GLY A 55 -12.85 5.31 -19.69
C GLY A 55 -13.65 4.23 -18.96
N SER A 56 -13.26 2.94 -19.04
CA SER A 56 -13.92 1.86 -18.30
C SER A 56 -13.60 1.87 -16.81
N PHE A 57 -12.60 2.65 -16.39
CA PHE A 57 -12.29 2.95 -15.01
C PHE A 57 -12.05 4.46 -14.84
N ASP A 58 -12.96 5.12 -14.12
CA ASP A 58 -12.88 6.56 -13.84
C ASP A 58 -11.99 6.79 -12.60
N LEU A 59 -10.71 7.09 -12.84
CA LEU A 59 -9.73 7.36 -11.80
C LEU A 59 -10.02 8.67 -11.06
N GLU A 60 -10.53 9.68 -11.74
CA GLU A 60 -10.84 10.98 -11.12
C GLU A 60 -12.01 10.86 -10.15
N ASN A 61 -13.00 10.03 -10.47
CA ASN A 61 -14.14 9.81 -9.60
C ASN A 61 -13.76 9.17 -8.26
N ILE A 62 -12.64 8.44 -8.17
CA ILE A 62 -12.14 7.85 -6.90
C ILE A 62 -11.99 8.92 -5.82
N ARG A 63 -11.65 10.15 -6.19
CA ARG A 63 -11.52 11.28 -5.25
C ARG A 63 -12.83 11.67 -4.57
N ASN A 64 -13.96 11.41 -5.22
CA ASN A 64 -15.30 11.78 -4.77
C ASN A 64 -15.99 10.67 -3.96
N LEU A 65 -15.44 9.46 -3.97
CA LEU A 65 -16.00 8.31 -3.24
C LEU A 65 -15.69 8.37 -1.74
N SER A 66 -16.51 7.69 -0.95
CA SER A 66 -16.16 7.35 0.44
C SER A 66 -14.88 6.48 0.47
N ASP A 67 -14.19 6.42 1.62
CA ASP A 67 -12.99 5.56 1.75
C ASP A 67 -13.33 4.09 1.45
N GLU A 68 -14.48 3.61 1.89
CA GLU A 68 -14.95 2.23 1.68
C GLU A 68 -15.23 1.94 0.20
N ASP A 69 -15.92 2.85 -0.49
CA ASP A 69 -16.23 2.70 -1.91
C ASP A 69 -14.98 2.84 -2.79
N ALA A 70 -14.07 3.75 -2.43
CA ALA A 70 -12.79 3.90 -3.10
C ALA A 70 -11.92 2.63 -2.97
N ILE A 71 -11.84 2.04 -1.77
CA ILE A 71 -11.15 0.77 -1.55
C ILE A 71 -11.78 -0.34 -2.37
N ARG A 72 -13.12 -0.44 -2.37
CA ARG A 72 -13.85 -1.45 -3.16
C ARG A 72 -13.58 -1.30 -4.66
N SER A 73 -13.67 -0.07 -5.16
CA SER A 73 -13.44 0.23 -6.58
C SER A 73 -12.00 -0.09 -6.99
N LEU A 74 -11.00 0.39 -6.24
CA LEU A 74 -9.58 0.12 -6.51
C LEU A 74 -9.27 -1.37 -6.41
N SER A 75 -9.82 -2.08 -5.42
CA SER A 75 -9.58 -3.52 -5.23
C SER A 75 -10.25 -4.41 -6.30
N SER A 76 -11.13 -3.87 -7.14
CA SER A 76 -11.67 -4.58 -8.30
C SER A 76 -10.65 -4.71 -9.44
N LEU A 77 -9.58 -3.91 -9.40
CA LEU A 77 -8.52 -3.93 -10.40
C LEU A 77 -7.55 -5.09 -10.15
N LYS A 78 -7.11 -5.74 -11.22
CA LYS A 78 -6.14 -6.83 -11.13
C LYS A 78 -4.84 -6.35 -10.48
N GLY A 79 -4.39 -7.08 -9.48
CA GLY A 79 -3.13 -6.78 -8.78
C GLY A 79 -3.23 -5.73 -7.67
N ILE A 80 -4.39 -5.13 -7.46
CA ILE A 80 -4.65 -4.21 -6.35
C ILE A 80 -5.52 -4.93 -5.31
N GLY A 81 -4.90 -5.28 -4.17
CA GLY A 81 -5.62 -5.77 -3.00
C GLY A 81 -6.04 -4.64 -2.06
N VAL A 82 -6.82 -4.97 -1.03
CA VAL A 82 -7.31 -4.01 -0.02
C VAL A 82 -6.17 -3.18 0.56
N TRP A 83 -5.07 -3.83 0.99
CA TRP A 83 -3.90 -3.12 1.53
C TRP A 83 -3.31 -2.11 0.53
N THR A 84 -3.19 -2.48 -0.74
CA THR A 84 -2.67 -1.57 -1.77
C THR A 84 -3.63 -0.40 -2.00
N ALA A 85 -4.94 -0.65 -2.03
CA ALA A 85 -5.95 0.39 -2.14
C ALA A 85 -5.88 1.37 -0.96
N GLU A 86 -5.76 0.87 0.27
CA GLU A 86 -5.57 1.69 1.48
C GLU A 86 -4.30 2.55 1.39
N MET A 87 -3.20 2.01 0.85
CA MET A 87 -1.96 2.77 0.65
C MET A 87 -2.14 3.88 -0.41
N LEU A 88 -2.91 3.63 -1.47
CA LEU A 88 -3.27 4.68 -2.45
C LEU A 88 -4.11 5.78 -1.80
N LEU A 89 -5.08 5.43 -0.96
CA LEU A 89 -5.86 6.41 -0.22
C LEU A 89 -4.96 7.27 0.68
N LEU A 90 -4.01 6.65 1.38
CA LEU A 90 -3.14 7.34 2.32
C LEU A 90 -2.13 8.24 1.61
N PHE A 91 -1.38 7.71 0.65
CA PHE A 91 -0.26 8.41 0.05
C PHE A 91 -0.63 9.26 -1.16
N CYS A 92 -1.57 8.81 -2.01
CA CYS A 92 -1.92 9.52 -3.23
C CYS A 92 -3.11 10.45 -3.03
N LEU A 93 -4.14 10.01 -2.28
CA LEU A 93 -5.33 10.81 -2.02
C LEU A 93 -5.26 11.59 -0.70
N GLN A 94 -4.26 11.34 0.13
CA GLN A 94 -4.01 12.00 1.41
C GLN A 94 -5.23 11.93 2.36
N ARG A 95 -5.97 10.82 2.33
CA ARG A 95 -7.11 10.60 3.20
C ARG A 95 -6.66 10.54 4.67
N PRO A 96 -7.33 11.26 5.59
CA PRO A 96 -6.85 11.43 6.96
C PRO A 96 -7.06 10.22 7.86
N ASN A 97 -7.98 9.32 7.50
CA ASN A 97 -8.46 8.27 8.42
C ASN A 97 -8.19 6.83 7.95
N VAL A 98 -7.03 6.60 7.31
CA VAL A 98 -6.63 5.28 6.82
C VAL A 98 -5.82 4.54 7.88
N PHE A 99 -6.29 3.33 8.27
CA PHE A 99 -5.62 2.45 9.23
C PHE A 99 -5.77 1.00 8.79
N SER A 100 -4.72 0.43 8.19
CA SER A 100 -4.78 -0.89 7.56
C SER A 100 -4.51 -2.03 8.55
N TYR A 101 -5.49 -2.94 8.68
CA TYR A 101 -5.30 -4.16 9.48
C TYR A 101 -4.29 -5.13 8.85
N ASP A 102 -4.24 -5.18 7.54
CA ASP A 102 -3.35 -6.10 6.82
C ASP A 102 -1.90 -5.61 6.79
N ASP A 103 -1.65 -4.38 7.22
CA ASP A 103 -0.30 -3.86 7.36
C ASP A 103 0.42 -4.45 8.58
N LEU A 104 1.46 -5.25 8.30
CA LEU A 104 2.24 -5.93 9.32
C LEU A 104 3.02 -4.95 10.20
N ALA A 105 3.47 -3.83 9.65
CA ALA A 105 4.28 -2.85 10.36
C ALA A 105 3.42 -2.03 11.33
N ILE A 106 2.19 -1.65 10.94
CA ILE A 106 1.23 -1.00 11.85
C ILE A 106 0.91 -1.94 13.02
N ARG A 107 0.56 -3.21 12.75
CA ARG A 107 0.30 -4.18 13.83
C ARG A 107 1.53 -4.43 14.71
N ARG A 108 2.73 -4.43 14.14
CA ARG A 108 3.97 -4.50 14.90
C ARG A 108 4.16 -3.27 15.78
N GLY A 109 3.99 -2.07 15.23
CA GLY A 109 4.07 -0.81 15.96
C GLY A 109 3.09 -0.77 17.14
N LEU A 110 1.84 -1.20 16.94
CA LEU A 110 0.85 -1.34 18.01
C LEU A 110 1.32 -2.28 19.14
N ARG A 111 1.89 -3.46 18.79
CA ARG A 111 2.44 -4.36 19.80
C ARG A 111 3.59 -3.71 20.59
N MET A 112 4.47 -3.00 19.89
CA MET A 112 5.63 -2.34 20.51
C MET A 112 5.20 -1.24 21.48
N VAL A 113 4.29 -0.37 21.05
CA VAL A 113 3.84 0.78 21.85
C VAL A 113 2.96 0.37 23.03
N TYR A 114 2.04 -0.58 22.82
CA TYR A 114 1.06 -0.98 23.83
C TYR A 114 1.37 -2.31 24.51
N HIS A 115 2.54 -2.89 24.26
CA HIS A 115 3.04 -4.12 24.88
C HIS A 115 2.13 -5.34 24.69
N HIS A 116 1.46 -5.42 23.55
CA HIS A 116 0.61 -6.56 23.22
C HIS A 116 1.40 -7.70 22.57
N ARG A 117 1.07 -8.94 22.91
CA ARG A 117 1.64 -10.12 22.26
C ARG A 117 1.02 -10.37 20.88
N LYS A 118 -0.24 -9.98 20.70
CA LYS A 118 -1.01 -10.14 19.46
C LYS A 118 -1.95 -8.96 19.32
N ILE A 119 -2.16 -8.52 18.08
CA ILE A 119 -3.21 -7.59 17.70
C ILE A 119 -4.18 -8.37 16.80
N ASP A 120 -5.31 -8.76 17.34
CA ASP A 120 -6.44 -9.30 16.57
C ASP A 120 -7.32 -8.18 16.02
N ARG A 121 -8.35 -8.56 15.27
CA ARG A 121 -9.21 -7.60 14.59
C ARG A 121 -9.96 -6.70 15.57
N GLU A 122 -10.49 -7.25 16.65
CA GLU A 122 -11.26 -6.51 17.65
C GLU A 122 -10.40 -5.44 18.35
N LEU A 123 -9.21 -5.83 18.81
CA LEU A 123 -8.27 -4.91 19.43
C LEU A 123 -7.77 -3.85 18.45
N PHE A 124 -7.54 -4.22 17.20
CA PHE A 124 -7.17 -3.28 16.15
C PHE A 124 -8.26 -2.21 15.93
N GLU A 125 -9.52 -2.62 15.83
CA GLU A 125 -10.65 -1.69 15.66
C GLU A 125 -10.85 -0.79 16.88
N LYS A 126 -10.52 -1.25 18.09
CA LYS A 126 -10.48 -0.39 19.27
C LYS A 126 -9.46 0.74 19.13
N TYR A 127 -8.26 0.43 18.63
CA TYR A 127 -7.24 1.45 18.36
C TYR A 127 -7.63 2.35 17.18
N ARG A 128 -8.18 1.79 16.11
CA ARG A 128 -8.69 2.57 14.99
C ARG A 128 -9.68 3.64 15.45
N ARG A 129 -10.67 3.28 16.27
CA ARG A 129 -11.62 4.24 16.85
C ARG A 129 -10.94 5.31 17.70
N ARG A 130 -9.89 4.95 18.45
CA ARG A 130 -9.14 5.89 19.28
C ARG A 130 -8.38 6.95 18.47
N PHE A 131 -7.88 6.57 17.28
CA PHE A 131 -7.10 7.46 16.42
C PHE A 131 -7.94 8.21 15.40
N THR A 132 -9.19 7.81 15.19
CA THR A 132 -10.13 8.52 14.31
C THR A 132 -10.32 9.96 14.81
N PRO A 133 -10.27 10.98 13.93
CA PRO A 133 -10.19 10.92 12.46
C PRO A 133 -8.75 10.99 11.89
N TYR A 134 -7.72 10.76 12.67
CA TYR A 134 -6.31 10.94 12.29
C TYR A 134 -5.54 9.63 12.13
N CYS A 135 -6.22 8.57 11.72
CA CYS A 135 -5.63 7.24 11.57
C CYS A 135 -4.42 7.21 10.63
N SER A 136 -4.41 8.03 9.58
CA SER A 136 -3.28 8.11 8.65
C SER A 136 -2.01 8.62 9.32
N VAL A 137 -2.13 9.64 10.16
CA VAL A 137 -1.00 10.12 10.97
C VAL A 137 -0.53 9.05 11.94
N ALA A 138 -1.46 8.36 12.62
CA ALA A 138 -1.11 7.24 13.50
C ALA A 138 -0.38 6.12 12.75
N SER A 139 -0.80 5.80 11.52
CA SER A 139 -0.13 4.82 10.65
C SER A 139 1.33 5.17 10.40
N LEU A 140 1.64 6.44 10.09
CA LEU A 140 3.01 6.92 9.89
C LEU A 140 3.87 6.75 11.15
N TYR A 141 3.34 7.08 12.31
CA TYR A 141 4.04 6.87 13.59
C TYR A 141 4.29 5.39 13.88
N PHE A 142 3.31 4.52 13.66
CA PHE A 142 3.50 3.08 13.87
C PHE A 142 4.51 2.48 12.90
N TRP A 143 4.58 2.95 11.66
CA TRP A 143 5.65 2.56 10.72
C TRP A 143 7.02 3.00 11.22
N ALA A 144 7.15 4.24 11.67
CA ALA A 144 8.41 4.75 12.22
C ALA A 144 8.88 3.92 13.43
N VAL A 145 7.98 3.67 14.38
CA VAL A 145 8.25 2.82 15.56
C VAL A 145 8.64 1.40 15.13
N SER A 146 7.86 0.80 14.25
CA SER A 146 8.14 -0.55 13.71
C SER A 146 9.48 -0.62 12.96
N GLY A 147 9.89 0.47 12.32
CA GLY A 147 11.16 0.64 11.63
C GLY A 147 12.37 0.91 12.53
N GLY A 148 12.15 1.07 13.84
CA GLY A 148 13.24 1.28 14.81
C GLY A 148 13.55 2.74 15.14
N ALA A 149 12.64 3.67 14.87
CA ALA A 149 12.83 5.09 15.17
C ALA A 149 13.02 5.39 16.67
N ILE A 150 12.56 4.49 17.56
CA ILE A 150 12.74 4.62 19.01
C ILE A 150 13.71 3.55 19.47
N PRO A 151 14.94 3.93 19.88
CA PRO A 151 15.94 2.99 20.40
C PRO A 151 15.43 2.22 21.63
N GLY A 152 15.72 0.92 21.71
CA GLY A 152 15.33 0.06 22.84
C GLY A 152 13.87 -0.42 22.84
N MET A 153 13.02 0.10 21.98
CA MET A 153 11.64 -0.39 21.84
C MET A 153 11.63 -1.75 21.12
N ARG A 154 10.96 -2.74 21.71
CA ARG A 154 10.93 -4.12 21.19
C ARG A 154 9.53 -4.56 20.79
N ASP A 155 9.46 -5.51 19.84
CA ASP A 155 8.21 -6.20 19.51
C ASP A 155 7.91 -7.29 20.56
N TYR A 156 6.70 -7.28 21.11
CA TYR A 156 6.23 -8.24 22.10
C TYR A 156 5.57 -9.49 21.47
N ALA A 157 5.66 -9.65 20.16
CA ALA A 157 5.18 -10.88 19.52
C ALA A 157 5.82 -12.13 20.14
N PRO A 158 5.09 -13.26 20.29
CA PRO A 158 5.68 -14.50 20.73
C PRO A 158 6.83 -14.88 19.79
N ALA A 159 7.94 -15.40 20.35
CA ALA A 159 9.00 -15.99 19.55
C ALA A 159 8.38 -17.06 18.65
N LYS A 160 8.71 -17.03 17.35
CA LYS A 160 8.34 -18.15 16.46
C LYS A 160 8.98 -19.42 17.03
N GLY A 161 8.15 -20.34 17.51
CA GLY A 161 8.64 -21.65 17.95
C GLY A 161 9.52 -22.21 16.85
N LYS A 162 10.72 -22.70 17.21
CA LYS A 162 11.55 -23.46 16.28
C LYS A 162 10.68 -24.62 15.80
N ARG A 163 10.33 -24.65 14.48
CA ARG A 163 9.77 -25.86 13.90
C ARG A 163 10.79 -26.96 14.17
N LYS A 164 10.44 -27.91 15.05
CA LYS A 164 11.17 -29.17 15.12
C LYS A 164 10.87 -29.89 13.81
N TYR A 165 11.88 -30.04 12.99
CA TYR A 165 11.86 -30.94 11.85
C TYR A 165 11.91 -32.37 12.37
#